data_9982c57c4146fe31b8827aec1f6a81ad
#
_entry.id   9982c57c4146fe31b8827aec1f6a81ad
#
_cell.length_a   1.000
_cell.length_b   1.000
_cell.length_c   1.000
_cell.angle_alpha   90.00
_cell.angle_beta   90.00
_cell.angle_gamma   90.00
#
_symmetry.space_group_name_H-M   'P 1'
#
loop_
_entity.id
_entity.type
_entity.pdbx_description
1 polymer ?
#
loop_
_entity_poly.entity_id
_entity_poly.type
_entity_poly.pdbx_seq_one_letter_code
_entity_poly.pdbx_strand_id
1 'polypeptide(L)'
;MKEVPIARDGSITRVALVVNTRSRTGSRAYNRALELLRGFGLPITSAHPLQDPTRLPETVQEAVDEGNDLVVVGGGDGTISSIVDMLAHREVPLGLLPLGTANDFARTLHVPTDLEQACRTIAHGKIVDIDLGLSGNNYYANRASIGLGASVAKAMSPALKKRIGALAYPVATIRAWFDHKPFFARLTFPDGDHEPQEYPSLMQISVANGRYYGGGQIAAQDSGIDDSTLDISVIRHGGYRELVTVARGFRNGNLLNTDQADFFRTRRVRVETTPKMPVNIDGELVAHTPQDLSVARNALHVIVPRTWVDGR
;
A
#
# COMPACT_ATOMS: atom_id res chain seq x y z
N MET A 1 25.95 7.55 6.47
CA MET A 1 26.38 6.61 5.41
C MET A 1 26.70 7.36 4.14
N LYS A 2 27.77 7.04 3.40
CA LYS A 2 28.10 7.74 2.14
C LYS A 2 27.07 7.32 1.08
N GLU A 3 26.33 8.28 0.57
CA GLU A 3 25.36 8.09 -0.53
C GLU A 3 26.13 7.74 -1.81
N VAL A 4 26.17 6.46 -2.17
CA VAL A 4 26.75 6.01 -3.42
C VAL A 4 25.61 5.91 -4.46
N PRO A 5 25.77 6.43 -5.69
CA PRO A 5 24.77 6.24 -6.73
C PRO A 5 24.64 4.75 -7.06
N ILE A 6 23.43 4.22 -6.99
CA ILE A 6 23.12 2.79 -7.19
C ILE A 6 23.75 2.22 -8.49
N ALA A 7 23.92 3.03 -9.53
CA ALA A 7 24.48 2.60 -10.81
C ALA A 7 26.01 2.78 -10.94
N ARG A 8 26.72 3.33 -9.95
CA ARG A 8 28.15 3.67 -10.10
C ARG A 8 29.13 2.89 -9.23
N ASP A 9 28.67 2.19 -8.21
CA ASP A 9 29.56 1.41 -7.32
C ASP A 9 29.73 -0.07 -7.72
N GLY A 10 29.08 -0.49 -8.83
CA GLY A 10 29.17 -1.86 -9.31
C GLY A 10 28.34 -2.88 -8.50
N SER A 11 27.54 -2.43 -7.53
CA SER A 11 26.72 -3.32 -6.69
C SER A 11 25.51 -3.88 -7.44
N ILE A 12 25.00 -3.17 -8.45
CA ILE A 12 23.88 -3.62 -9.29
C ILE A 12 24.39 -4.02 -10.68
N THR A 13 24.41 -5.31 -10.93
CA THR A 13 24.89 -5.92 -12.18
C THR A 13 23.79 -6.63 -12.96
N ARG A 14 22.65 -6.93 -12.30
CA ARG A 14 21.52 -7.65 -12.88
C ARG A 14 20.22 -6.99 -12.43
N VAL A 15 19.45 -6.53 -13.40
CA VAL A 15 18.16 -5.86 -13.15
C VAL A 15 17.06 -6.56 -13.93
N ALA A 16 16.00 -6.96 -13.24
CA ALA A 16 14.77 -7.42 -13.86
C ALA A 16 13.76 -6.26 -13.93
N LEU A 17 13.14 -6.08 -15.09
CA LEU A 17 12.04 -5.14 -15.29
C LEU A 17 10.73 -5.89 -15.51
N VAL A 18 9.78 -5.76 -14.60
CA VAL A 18 8.45 -6.40 -14.67
C VAL A 18 7.37 -5.34 -14.73
N VAL A 19 6.61 -5.26 -15.81
CA VAL A 19 5.60 -4.20 -15.98
C VAL A 19 4.24 -4.80 -16.33
N ASN A 20 3.21 -4.39 -15.57
CA ASN A 20 1.83 -4.70 -15.89
C ASN A 20 1.38 -3.88 -17.12
N THR A 21 1.28 -4.54 -18.27
CA THR A 21 0.95 -3.93 -19.56
C THR A 21 -0.50 -4.13 -19.97
N ARG A 22 -1.39 -4.53 -19.07
CA ARG A 22 -2.82 -4.76 -19.37
C ARG A 22 -3.52 -3.53 -19.95
N SER A 23 -3.05 -2.32 -19.63
CA SER A 23 -3.57 -1.07 -20.19
C SER A 23 -2.71 -0.56 -21.35
N ARG A 24 -3.29 0.26 -22.25
CA ARG A 24 -2.51 0.94 -23.31
C ARG A 24 -1.39 1.82 -22.73
N THR A 25 -1.64 2.44 -21.59
CA THR A 25 -0.65 3.24 -20.86
C THR A 25 0.51 2.35 -20.39
N GLY A 26 0.21 1.18 -19.84
CA GLY A 26 1.21 0.22 -19.40
C GLY A 26 2.13 -0.26 -20.52
N SER A 27 1.57 -0.61 -21.70
CA SER A 27 2.39 -1.02 -22.85
C SER A 27 3.33 0.08 -23.36
N ARG A 28 2.83 1.33 -23.44
CA ARG A 28 3.68 2.48 -23.83
C ARG A 28 4.74 2.79 -22.77
N ALA A 29 4.34 2.73 -21.50
CA ALA A 29 5.25 2.95 -20.38
C ALA A 29 6.37 1.92 -20.33
N TYR A 30 6.10 0.65 -20.64
CA TYR A 30 7.09 -0.41 -20.65
C TYR A 30 8.25 -0.11 -21.61
N ASN A 31 7.97 0.15 -22.87
CA ASN A 31 9.01 0.44 -23.87
C ASN A 31 9.82 1.67 -23.48
N ARG A 32 9.13 2.73 -23.05
CA ARG A 32 9.78 3.97 -22.65
C ARG A 32 10.61 3.82 -21.38
N ALA A 33 10.13 3.07 -20.39
CA ALA A 33 10.89 2.76 -19.18
C ALA A 33 12.16 1.97 -19.49
N LEU A 34 12.06 0.96 -20.35
CA LEU A 34 13.19 0.12 -20.77
C LEU A 34 14.30 0.98 -21.44
N GLU A 35 13.90 1.90 -22.33
CA GLU A 35 14.84 2.85 -22.98
C GLU A 35 15.48 3.78 -21.94
N LEU A 36 14.69 4.37 -21.05
CA LEU A 36 15.18 5.31 -20.04
C LEU A 36 16.14 4.64 -19.05
N LEU A 37 15.75 3.48 -18.50
CA LEU A 37 16.57 2.75 -17.51
C LEU A 37 17.92 2.34 -18.12
N ARG A 38 17.93 1.84 -19.37
CA ARG A 38 19.17 1.56 -20.11
C ARG A 38 19.97 2.82 -20.38
N GLY A 39 19.29 3.90 -20.74
CA GLY A 39 19.93 5.22 -20.97
C GLY A 39 20.57 5.80 -19.70
N PHE A 40 20.04 5.51 -18.54
CA PHE A 40 20.64 5.85 -17.24
C PHE A 40 21.72 4.86 -16.78
N GLY A 41 22.02 3.83 -17.58
CA GLY A 41 23.13 2.90 -17.34
C GLY A 41 22.77 1.69 -16.49
N LEU A 42 21.48 1.41 -16.27
CA LEU A 42 21.08 0.19 -15.54
C LEU A 42 21.23 -1.06 -16.44
N PRO A 43 21.86 -2.14 -15.95
CA PRO A 43 22.07 -3.38 -16.69
C PRO A 43 20.81 -4.24 -16.68
N ILE A 44 19.82 -3.93 -17.53
CA ILE A 44 18.58 -4.68 -17.64
C ILE A 44 18.86 -6.05 -18.27
N THR A 45 18.87 -7.09 -17.46
CA THR A 45 19.15 -8.50 -17.86
C THR A 45 17.90 -9.24 -18.32
N SER A 46 16.74 -8.91 -17.72
CA SER A 46 15.45 -9.46 -18.11
C SER A 46 14.35 -8.40 -18.11
N ALA A 47 13.36 -8.56 -18.99
CA ALA A 47 12.28 -7.57 -19.11
C ALA A 47 10.99 -8.26 -19.53
N HIS A 48 9.96 -8.13 -18.67
CA HIS A 48 8.71 -8.88 -18.71
C HIS A 48 7.50 -7.95 -18.84
N PRO A 49 6.98 -7.70 -20.05
CA PRO A 49 5.70 -6.99 -20.24
C PRO A 49 4.56 -7.97 -19.98
N LEU A 50 3.92 -7.90 -18.83
CA LEU A 50 2.84 -8.83 -18.44
C LEU A 50 1.47 -8.26 -18.80
N GLN A 51 0.75 -8.94 -19.68
CA GLN A 51 -0.66 -8.63 -19.98
C GLN A 51 -1.61 -9.29 -18.97
N ASP A 52 -1.21 -10.41 -18.39
CA ASP A 52 -1.93 -11.10 -17.33
C ASP A 52 -1.32 -10.75 -15.97
N PRO A 53 -1.99 -9.89 -15.15
CA PRO A 53 -1.47 -9.51 -13.84
C PRO A 53 -1.41 -10.64 -12.82
N THR A 54 -2.09 -11.76 -13.06
CA THR A 54 -2.04 -12.93 -12.15
C THR A 54 -0.66 -13.60 -12.15
N ARG A 55 0.14 -13.36 -13.19
CA ARG A 55 1.51 -13.87 -13.30
C ARG A 55 2.56 -12.99 -12.62
N LEU A 56 2.18 -11.81 -12.11
CA LEU A 56 3.12 -10.89 -11.47
C LEU A 56 3.88 -11.51 -10.30
N PRO A 57 3.21 -12.18 -9.32
CA PRO A 57 3.93 -12.79 -8.19
C PRO A 57 4.96 -13.84 -8.63
N GLU A 58 4.57 -14.75 -9.53
CA GLU A 58 5.45 -15.77 -10.08
C GLU A 58 6.66 -15.15 -10.80
N THR A 59 6.43 -14.17 -11.68
CA THR A 59 7.50 -13.53 -12.44
C THR A 59 8.48 -12.76 -11.54
N VAL A 60 7.98 -12.09 -10.49
CA VAL A 60 8.84 -11.40 -9.51
C VAL A 60 9.62 -12.41 -8.68
N GLN A 61 9.00 -13.51 -8.25
CA GLN A 61 9.69 -14.58 -7.52
C GLN A 61 10.80 -15.20 -8.38
N GLU A 62 10.51 -15.52 -9.64
CA GLU A 62 11.52 -16.00 -10.61
C GLU A 62 12.69 -15.02 -10.75
N ALA A 63 12.39 -13.72 -10.90
CA ALA A 63 13.41 -12.68 -11.00
C ALA A 63 14.32 -12.61 -9.76
N VAL A 64 13.76 -12.78 -8.55
CA VAL A 64 14.53 -12.86 -7.30
C VAL A 64 15.40 -14.12 -7.27
N ASP A 65 14.81 -15.27 -7.60
CA ASP A 65 15.48 -16.58 -7.55
C ASP A 65 16.61 -16.72 -8.62
N GLU A 66 16.50 -15.99 -9.73
CA GLU A 66 17.54 -15.88 -10.76
C GLU A 66 18.75 -15.04 -10.31
N GLY A 67 18.70 -14.44 -9.13
CA GLY A 67 19.79 -13.63 -8.56
C GLY A 67 19.92 -12.27 -9.23
N ASN A 68 18.80 -11.59 -9.51
CA ASN A 68 18.85 -10.18 -9.87
C ASN A 68 19.12 -9.34 -8.62
N ASP A 69 19.95 -8.31 -8.77
CA ASP A 69 20.33 -7.38 -7.69
C ASP A 69 19.29 -6.28 -7.48
N LEU A 70 18.35 -6.14 -8.41
CA LEU A 70 17.26 -5.17 -8.38
C LEU A 70 16.09 -5.69 -9.20
N VAL A 71 14.89 -5.58 -8.64
CA VAL A 71 13.64 -5.83 -9.38
C VAL A 71 12.87 -4.51 -9.52
N VAL A 72 12.70 -4.08 -10.78
CA VAL A 72 11.91 -2.88 -11.12
C VAL A 72 10.50 -3.31 -11.49
N VAL A 73 9.50 -2.81 -10.76
CA VAL A 73 8.09 -3.16 -10.99
C VAL A 73 7.29 -1.94 -11.44
N GLY A 74 6.60 -2.08 -12.57
CA GLY A 74 5.70 -1.06 -13.11
C GLY A 74 4.23 -1.43 -12.93
N GLY A 75 3.52 -0.62 -12.15
CA GLY A 75 2.09 -0.83 -11.88
C GLY A 75 1.50 0.16 -10.91
N GLY A 76 0.31 -0.11 -10.40
CA GLY A 76 -0.35 0.64 -9.32
C GLY A 76 -0.31 -0.13 -8.00
N ASP A 77 -1.04 0.37 -6.99
CA ASP A 77 -1.06 -0.20 -5.64
C ASP A 77 -1.42 -1.69 -5.62
N GLY A 78 -2.39 -2.13 -6.43
CA GLY A 78 -2.73 -3.56 -6.54
C GLY A 78 -1.61 -4.42 -7.13
N THR A 79 -0.73 -3.86 -7.98
CA THR A 79 0.48 -4.55 -8.46
C THR A 79 1.47 -4.73 -7.32
N ILE A 80 1.68 -3.67 -6.52
CA ILE A 80 2.59 -3.74 -5.37
C ILE A 80 2.08 -4.72 -4.32
N SER A 81 0.80 -4.64 -3.97
CA SER A 81 0.16 -5.59 -3.04
C SER A 81 0.36 -7.05 -3.45
N SER A 82 0.27 -7.35 -4.75
CA SER A 82 0.41 -8.73 -5.23
C SER A 82 1.83 -9.29 -5.19
N ILE A 83 2.86 -8.44 -5.06
CA ILE A 83 4.27 -8.86 -5.14
C ILE A 83 5.08 -8.63 -3.86
N VAL A 84 4.51 -7.92 -2.89
CA VAL A 84 5.24 -7.55 -1.68
C VAL A 84 5.72 -8.77 -0.89
N ASP A 85 4.94 -9.85 -0.86
CA ASP A 85 5.32 -11.10 -0.18
C ASP A 85 6.57 -11.77 -0.80
N MET A 86 6.81 -11.58 -2.11
CA MET A 86 7.96 -12.15 -2.82
C MET A 86 9.27 -11.42 -2.50
N LEU A 87 9.15 -10.15 -2.08
CA LEU A 87 10.28 -9.27 -1.80
C LEU A 87 10.52 -9.06 -0.29
N ALA A 88 9.53 -9.41 0.54
CA ALA A 88 9.65 -9.25 1.98
C ALA A 88 10.83 -10.05 2.55
N HIS A 89 11.68 -9.37 3.33
CA HIS A 89 12.93 -9.91 3.92
C HIS A 89 13.92 -10.48 2.90
N ARG A 90 13.89 -9.97 1.67
CA ARG A 90 14.89 -10.26 0.64
C ARG A 90 15.85 -9.08 0.49
N GLU A 91 17.13 -9.38 0.26
CA GLU A 91 18.15 -8.35 0.02
C GLU A 91 18.01 -7.64 -1.34
N VAL A 92 17.02 -8.03 -2.14
CA VAL A 92 16.77 -7.48 -3.47
C VAL A 92 15.85 -6.25 -3.36
N PRO A 93 16.34 -5.04 -3.66
CA PRO A 93 15.52 -3.85 -3.59
C PRO A 93 14.47 -3.78 -4.69
N LEU A 94 13.36 -3.12 -4.37
CA LEU A 94 12.27 -2.77 -5.29
C LEU A 94 12.51 -1.40 -5.89
N GLY A 95 12.61 -1.33 -7.21
CA GLY A 95 12.48 -0.10 -7.99
C GLY A 95 11.03 0.10 -8.44
N LEU A 96 10.45 1.26 -8.21
CA LEU A 96 9.02 1.49 -8.42
C LEU A 96 8.75 2.40 -9.63
N LEU A 97 7.92 1.94 -10.57
CA LEU A 97 7.35 2.75 -11.65
C LEU A 97 5.84 2.92 -11.41
N PRO A 98 5.38 4.10 -10.91
CA PRO A 98 3.98 4.33 -10.55
C PRO A 98 3.10 4.52 -11.79
N LEU A 99 2.50 3.44 -12.28
CA LEU A 99 1.65 3.42 -13.50
C LEU A 99 0.16 3.29 -13.19
N GLY A 100 -0.22 3.31 -11.92
CA GLY A 100 -1.60 3.26 -11.44
C GLY A 100 -2.27 4.63 -11.38
N THR A 101 -3.48 4.65 -10.83
CA THR A 101 -4.26 5.89 -10.67
C THR A 101 -4.00 6.56 -9.32
N ALA A 102 -3.98 5.81 -8.23
CA ALA A 102 -3.78 6.32 -6.87
C ALA A 102 -2.28 6.39 -6.52
N ASN A 103 -1.58 5.27 -6.68
CA ASN A 103 -0.15 5.10 -6.37
C ASN A 103 0.19 5.59 -4.95
N ASP A 104 -0.63 5.16 -3.97
CA ASP A 104 -0.52 5.60 -2.58
C ASP A 104 0.82 5.19 -1.96
N PHE A 105 1.30 3.97 -2.27
CA PHE A 105 2.61 3.50 -1.85
C PHE A 105 3.75 4.36 -2.42
N ALA A 106 3.71 4.66 -3.72
CA ALA A 106 4.71 5.54 -4.33
C ALA A 106 4.68 6.96 -3.76
N ARG A 107 3.50 7.47 -3.40
CA ARG A 107 3.36 8.78 -2.72
C ARG A 107 4.00 8.78 -1.34
N THR A 108 3.81 7.73 -0.55
CA THR A 108 4.45 7.57 0.76
C THR A 108 5.98 7.59 0.62
N LEU A 109 6.50 6.99 -0.42
CA LEU A 109 7.94 6.94 -0.73
C LEU A 109 8.45 8.18 -1.50
N HIS A 110 7.59 9.15 -1.78
CA HIS A 110 7.90 10.34 -2.60
C HIS A 110 8.45 10.00 -4.00
N VAL A 111 8.14 8.80 -4.51
CA VAL A 111 8.52 8.41 -5.87
C VAL A 111 7.66 9.19 -6.87
N PRO A 112 8.28 9.93 -7.81
CA PRO A 112 7.55 10.72 -8.79
C PRO A 112 6.64 9.86 -9.67
N THR A 113 5.44 10.36 -9.99
CA THR A 113 4.51 9.70 -10.92
C THR A 113 4.85 9.95 -12.40
N ASP A 114 5.72 10.90 -12.70
CA ASP A 114 6.30 11.07 -14.02
C ASP A 114 7.29 9.94 -14.31
N LEU A 115 7.14 9.29 -15.46
CA LEU A 115 7.88 8.08 -15.80
C LEU A 115 9.39 8.32 -15.88
N GLU A 116 9.83 9.42 -16.45
CA GLU A 116 11.26 9.72 -16.58
C GLU A 116 11.89 10.02 -15.22
N GLN A 117 11.19 10.77 -14.37
CA GLN A 117 11.65 11.07 -13.03
C GLN A 117 11.66 9.80 -12.15
N ALA A 118 10.68 8.90 -12.29
CA ALA A 118 10.68 7.61 -11.61
C ALA A 118 11.87 6.74 -12.05
N CYS A 119 12.15 6.62 -13.35
CA CYS A 119 13.32 5.92 -13.86
C CYS A 119 14.63 6.55 -13.36
N ARG A 120 14.71 7.90 -13.31
CA ARG A 120 15.85 8.62 -12.75
C ARG A 120 16.03 8.33 -11.26
N THR A 121 14.91 8.25 -10.50
CA THR A 121 14.95 7.87 -9.08
C THR A 121 15.50 6.46 -8.92
N ILE A 122 15.06 5.49 -9.73
CA ILE A 122 15.58 4.12 -9.69
C ILE A 122 17.08 4.09 -9.99
N ALA A 123 17.55 4.87 -10.96
CA ALA A 123 18.96 4.85 -11.35
C ALA A 123 19.89 5.61 -10.38
N HIS A 124 19.39 6.66 -9.73
CA HIS A 124 20.23 7.62 -8.99
C HIS A 124 19.74 7.90 -7.55
N GLY A 125 18.70 7.23 -7.09
CA GLY A 125 18.15 7.38 -5.74
C GLY A 125 19.03 6.79 -4.65
N LYS A 126 18.42 6.40 -3.56
CA LYS A 126 19.03 5.62 -2.46
C LYS A 126 18.16 4.43 -2.10
N ILE A 127 18.78 3.35 -1.65
CA ILE A 127 18.06 2.21 -1.05
C ILE A 127 17.80 2.54 0.41
N VAL A 128 16.60 2.28 0.85
CA VAL A 128 16.19 2.36 2.26
C VAL A 128 15.42 1.11 2.62
N ASP A 129 15.49 0.77 3.90
CA ASP A 129 14.67 -0.30 4.48
C ASP A 129 13.39 0.33 4.97
N ILE A 130 12.26 -0.29 4.69
CA ILE A 130 10.96 0.14 5.19
C ILE A 130 10.23 -0.99 5.87
N ASP A 131 9.30 -0.62 6.72
CA ASP A 131 8.42 -1.57 7.38
C ASP A 131 7.29 -2.00 6.44
N LEU A 132 6.72 -3.16 6.72
CA LEU A 132 5.48 -3.66 6.14
C LEU A 132 4.48 -3.99 7.25
N GLY A 133 3.20 -3.87 6.96
CA GLY A 133 2.20 -4.47 7.83
C GLY A 133 2.13 -5.98 7.57
N LEU A 134 1.81 -6.75 8.61
CA LEU A 134 1.64 -8.19 8.56
C LEU A 134 0.28 -8.58 9.12
N SER A 135 -0.48 -9.38 8.38
CA SER A 135 -1.77 -9.93 8.78
C SER A 135 -1.74 -11.46 8.59
N GLY A 136 -1.57 -12.19 9.68
CA GLY A 136 -1.28 -13.63 9.60
C GLY A 136 0.06 -13.86 8.88
N ASN A 137 0.01 -14.41 7.66
CA ASN A 137 1.20 -14.65 6.81
C ASN A 137 1.28 -13.70 5.61
N ASN A 138 0.38 -12.73 5.48
CA ASN A 138 0.33 -11.84 4.32
C ASN A 138 0.88 -10.46 4.69
N TYR A 139 1.88 -10.00 3.97
CA TYR A 139 2.38 -8.63 4.10
C TYR A 139 1.48 -7.64 3.38
N TYR A 140 1.49 -6.39 3.83
CA TYR A 140 0.83 -5.29 3.14
C TYR A 140 1.66 -4.00 3.22
N ALA A 141 1.61 -3.26 2.13
CA ALA A 141 2.37 -2.03 1.99
C ALA A 141 1.64 -0.81 2.57
N ASN A 142 0.32 -0.75 2.40
CA ASN A 142 -0.47 0.42 2.77
C ASN A 142 -1.33 0.17 4.01
N ARG A 143 -2.34 -0.72 3.93
CA ARG A 143 -3.24 -0.94 5.06
C ARG A 143 -4.08 -2.21 5.01
N ALA A 144 -4.45 -2.68 6.21
CA ALA A 144 -5.58 -3.59 6.40
C ALA A 144 -6.83 -2.80 6.82
N SER A 145 -8.03 -3.23 6.40
CA SER A 145 -9.30 -2.60 6.78
C SER A 145 -10.41 -3.62 7.02
N ILE A 146 -11.27 -3.33 8.00
CA ILE A 146 -12.38 -4.16 8.44
C ILE A 146 -13.64 -3.28 8.49
N GLY A 147 -14.74 -3.73 7.93
CA GLY A 147 -16.00 -2.97 7.89
C GLY A 147 -16.25 -2.29 6.55
N LEU A 148 -16.55 -0.98 6.55
CA LEU A 148 -16.96 -0.24 5.36
C LEU A 148 -15.93 -0.34 4.22
N GLY A 149 -14.64 -0.22 4.51
CA GLY A 149 -13.59 -0.32 3.49
C GLY A 149 -13.59 -1.66 2.75
N ALA A 150 -13.80 -2.76 3.47
CA ALA A 150 -13.96 -4.08 2.88
C ALA A 150 -15.25 -4.17 2.01
N SER A 151 -16.33 -3.54 2.46
CA SER A 151 -17.60 -3.46 1.71
C SER A 151 -17.46 -2.63 0.43
N VAL A 152 -16.73 -1.52 0.48
CA VAL A 152 -16.40 -0.69 -0.72
C VAL A 152 -15.57 -1.49 -1.71
N ALA A 153 -14.53 -2.20 -1.24
CA ALA A 153 -13.72 -3.06 -2.10
C ALA A 153 -14.57 -4.13 -2.81
N LYS A 154 -15.48 -4.77 -2.08
CA LYS A 154 -16.44 -5.75 -2.64
C LYS A 154 -17.40 -5.12 -3.65
N ALA A 155 -17.88 -3.89 -3.41
CA ALA A 155 -18.79 -3.18 -4.30
C ALA A 155 -18.09 -2.64 -5.55
N MET A 156 -16.76 -2.53 -5.53
CA MET A 156 -15.93 -2.00 -6.61
C MET A 156 -15.70 -3.07 -7.69
N SER A 157 -16.69 -3.26 -8.55
CA SER A 157 -16.54 -4.19 -9.66
C SER A 157 -15.75 -3.59 -10.84
N PRO A 158 -15.03 -4.43 -11.64
CA PRO A 158 -14.38 -3.97 -12.86
C PRO A 158 -15.36 -3.32 -13.86
N ALA A 159 -16.61 -3.79 -13.88
CA ALA A 159 -17.68 -3.22 -14.70
C ALA A 159 -18.06 -1.80 -14.27
N LEU A 160 -18.11 -1.54 -12.95
CA LEU A 160 -18.39 -0.21 -12.42
C LEU A 160 -17.26 0.77 -12.76
N LYS A 161 -16.00 0.36 -12.57
CA LYS A 161 -14.82 1.15 -12.96
C LYS A 161 -14.83 1.50 -14.45
N LYS A 162 -15.16 0.52 -15.31
CA LYS A 162 -15.22 0.72 -16.76
C LYS A 162 -16.34 1.69 -17.19
N ARG A 163 -17.46 1.69 -16.45
CA ARG A 163 -18.67 2.47 -16.82
C ARG A 163 -18.61 3.92 -16.39
N ILE A 164 -18.12 4.22 -15.20
CA ILE A 164 -18.15 5.57 -14.61
C ILE A 164 -16.77 6.10 -14.16
N GLY A 165 -15.67 5.37 -14.45
CA GLY A 165 -14.32 5.85 -14.25
C GLY A 165 -14.04 6.27 -12.80
N ALA A 166 -13.55 7.50 -12.64
CA ALA A 166 -13.19 8.07 -11.32
C ALA A 166 -14.37 8.19 -10.35
N LEU A 167 -15.61 8.26 -10.84
CA LEU A 167 -16.83 8.31 -10.00
C LEU A 167 -17.19 6.95 -9.38
N ALA A 168 -16.53 5.86 -9.80
CA ALA A 168 -16.83 4.52 -9.28
C ALA A 168 -16.57 4.42 -7.77
N TYR A 169 -15.51 5.04 -7.27
CA TYR A 169 -15.17 5.00 -5.84
C TYR A 169 -16.19 5.73 -4.97
N PRO A 170 -16.56 7.00 -5.23
CA PRO A 170 -17.63 7.67 -4.50
C PRO A 170 -18.96 6.93 -4.51
N VAL A 171 -19.37 6.40 -5.67
CA VAL A 171 -20.64 5.64 -5.80
C VAL A 171 -20.59 4.34 -4.99
N ALA A 172 -19.49 3.59 -5.07
CA ALA A 172 -19.31 2.38 -4.28
C ALA A 172 -19.29 2.67 -2.76
N THR A 173 -18.68 3.78 -2.35
CA THR A 173 -18.64 4.21 -0.94
C THR A 173 -20.03 4.55 -0.43
N ILE A 174 -20.81 5.34 -1.17
CA ILE A 174 -22.18 5.70 -0.80
C ILE A 174 -23.04 4.43 -0.70
N ARG A 175 -22.96 3.56 -1.68
CA ARG A 175 -23.72 2.30 -1.67
C ARG A 175 -23.32 1.41 -0.49
N ALA A 176 -22.02 1.22 -0.29
CA ALA A 176 -21.50 0.42 0.81
C ALA A 176 -21.92 1.01 2.18
N TRP A 177 -22.01 2.35 2.29
CA TRP A 177 -22.49 3.00 3.49
C TRP A 177 -23.94 2.64 3.83
N PHE A 178 -24.85 2.70 2.87
CA PHE A 178 -26.25 2.36 3.09
C PHE A 178 -26.48 0.87 3.36
N ASP A 179 -25.65 0.02 2.79
CA ASP A 179 -25.72 -1.43 2.97
C ASP A 179 -24.96 -1.91 4.22
N HIS A 180 -24.14 -1.02 4.84
CA HIS A 180 -23.29 -1.37 5.97
C HIS A 180 -24.10 -1.62 7.24
N LYS A 181 -23.82 -2.77 7.87
CA LYS A 181 -24.33 -3.08 9.21
C LYS A 181 -23.23 -2.84 10.22
N PRO A 182 -23.50 -2.07 11.29
CA PRO A 182 -22.53 -1.87 12.35
C PRO A 182 -22.18 -3.21 13.01
N PHE A 183 -20.98 -3.31 13.54
CA PHE A 183 -20.48 -4.51 14.18
C PHE A 183 -19.83 -4.17 15.52
N PHE A 184 -19.83 -5.15 16.44
CA PHE A 184 -19.06 -5.08 17.67
C PHE A 184 -17.60 -5.43 17.35
N ALA A 185 -16.66 -4.73 18.02
CA ALA A 185 -15.25 -5.10 17.97
C ALA A 185 -14.57 -4.95 19.32
N ARG A 186 -13.59 -5.84 19.56
CA ARG A 186 -12.64 -5.77 20.64
C ARG A 186 -11.24 -5.71 20.07
N LEU A 187 -10.48 -4.70 20.49
CA LEU A 187 -9.07 -4.52 20.18
C LEU A 187 -8.27 -4.85 21.44
N THR A 188 -7.30 -5.74 21.30
CA THR A 188 -6.30 -6.03 22.33
C THR A 188 -4.92 -5.70 21.80
N PHE A 189 -4.07 -5.17 22.67
CA PHE A 189 -2.72 -4.72 22.37
C PHE A 189 -1.73 -5.63 23.10
N PRO A 190 -1.22 -6.68 22.42
CA PRO A 190 -0.40 -7.71 23.08
C PRO A 190 0.90 -7.21 23.70
N ASP A 191 1.41 -6.06 23.22
CA ASP A 191 2.63 -5.43 23.75
C ASP A 191 2.36 -4.58 25.01
N GLY A 192 1.08 -4.43 25.41
CA GLY A 192 0.68 -3.74 26.65
C GLY A 192 0.83 -2.21 26.59
N ASP A 193 0.98 -1.63 25.41
CA ASP A 193 1.13 -0.19 25.17
C ASP A 193 -0.21 0.56 25.25
N HIS A 194 -1.33 -0.15 25.11
CA HIS A 194 -2.67 0.36 25.31
C HIS A 194 -3.55 -0.65 26.07
N GLU A 195 -4.52 -0.13 26.84
CA GLU A 195 -5.56 -0.96 27.45
C GLU A 195 -6.49 -1.51 26.37
N PRO A 196 -7.06 -2.73 26.57
CA PRO A 196 -8.04 -3.29 25.65
C PRO A 196 -9.24 -2.35 25.45
N GLN A 197 -9.69 -2.24 24.21
CA GLN A 197 -10.81 -1.37 23.82
C GLN A 197 -11.98 -2.20 23.30
N GLU A 198 -13.20 -1.84 23.72
CA GLU A 198 -14.42 -2.46 23.24
C GLU A 198 -15.34 -1.42 22.61
N TYR A 199 -15.84 -1.74 21.43
CA TYR A 199 -16.70 -0.88 20.64
C TYR A 199 -18.00 -1.61 20.33
N PRO A 200 -19.14 -1.19 20.89
CA PRO A 200 -20.42 -1.87 20.66
C PRO A 200 -20.96 -1.69 19.25
N SER A 201 -20.55 -0.62 18.56
CA SER A 201 -21.09 -0.31 17.24
C SER A 201 -20.05 0.45 16.39
N LEU A 202 -19.38 -0.26 15.49
CA LEU A 202 -18.39 0.33 14.59
C LEU A 202 -18.84 0.32 13.15
N MET A 203 -18.29 1.28 12.42
CA MET A 203 -18.36 1.35 10.98
C MET A 203 -17.10 0.77 10.33
N GLN A 204 -15.93 1.12 10.85
CA GLN A 204 -14.65 0.72 10.25
C GLN A 204 -13.53 0.69 11.26
N ILE A 205 -12.62 -0.27 11.06
CA ILE A 205 -11.28 -0.29 11.63
C ILE A 205 -10.30 -0.25 10.45
N SER A 206 -9.30 0.62 10.50
CA SER A 206 -8.17 0.63 9.56
C SER A 206 -6.88 0.50 10.35
N VAL A 207 -5.97 -0.34 9.85
CA VAL A 207 -4.63 -0.56 10.42
C VAL A 207 -3.63 -0.27 9.30
N ALA A 208 -3.06 0.93 9.34
CA ALA A 208 -2.20 1.46 8.28
C ALA A 208 -0.72 1.27 8.64
N ASN A 209 0.09 0.95 7.61
CA ASN A 209 1.55 0.94 7.67
C ASN A 209 2.14 2.20 7.03
N GLY A 210 1.48 2.76 6.03
CA GLY A 210 1.92 3.95 5.30
C GLY A 210 1.04 5.16 5.53
N ARG A 211 1.56 6.32 5.14
CA ARG A 211 0.91 7.64 5.33
C ARG A 211 -0.33 7.85 4.47
N TYR A 212 -0.31 7.39 3.22
CA TYR A 212 -1.37 7.65 2.25
C TYR A 212 -2.24 6.42 1.99
N TYR A 213 -3.53 6.66 1.71
CA TYR A 213 -4.46 5.62 1.31
C TYR A 213 -5.62 6.19 0.48
N GLY A 214 -6.31 5.31 -0.26
CA GLY A 214 -7.57 5.63 -0.93
C GLY A 214 -7.48 6.77 -1.95
N GLY A 215 -6.30 6.98 -2.57
CA GLY A 215 -6.07 7.99 -3.59
C GLY A 215 -5.46 9.29 -3.05
N GLY A 216 -4.55 9.20 -2.09
CA GLY A 216 -3.79 10.33 -1.55
C GLY A 216 -4.39 10.96 -0.30
N GLN A 217 -5.29 10.25 0.40
CA GLN A 217 -5.78 10.68 1.72
C GLN A 217 -4.72 10.36 2.78
N ILE A 218 -4.61 11.20 3.80
CA ILE A 218 -3.62 11.07 4.87
C ILE A 218 -4.26 10.33 6.05
N ALA A 219 -3.63 9.24 6.51
CA ALA A 219 -4.09 8.49 7.67
C ALA A 219 -3.84 9.26 8.98
N ALA A 220 -2.60 9.71 9.19
CA ALA A 220 -2.20 10.62 10.24
C ALA A 220 -1.06 11.51 9.71
N GLN A 221 -0.96 12.75 10.21
CA GLN A 221 0.03 13.71 9.70
C GLN A 221 1.47 13.28 9.99
N ASP A 222 1.67 12.55 11.09
CA ASP A 222 2.99 12.10 11.58
C ASP A 222 3.25 10.60 11.31
N SER A 223 2.45 9.96 10.41
CA SER A 223 2.69 8.56 10.03
C SER A 223 3.93 8.44 9.18
N GLY A 224 4.84 7.55 9.58
CA GLY A 224 5.97 7.08 8.80
C GLY A 224 5.73 5.68 8.23
N ILE A 225 6.58 5.26 7.31
CA ILE A 225 6.60 3.89 6.78
C ILE A 225 7.80 3.10 7.32
N ASP A 226 8.64 3.76 8.11
CA ASP A 226 9.86 3.23 8.74
C ASP A 226 9.93 3.67 10.23
N ASP A 227 8.77 3.78 10.89
CA ASP A 227 8.68 4.19 12.30
C ASP A 227 8.44 3.01 13.26
N SER A 228 8.42 1.80 12.73
CA SER A 228 8.23 0.54 13.44
C SER A 228 6.87 0.44 14.16
N THR A 229 5.85 1.13 13.65
CA THR A 229 4.51 1.15 14.22
C THR A 229 3.41 1.04 13.16
N LEU A 230 2.22 0.67 13.59
CA LEU A 230 0.99 0.70 12.81
C LEU A 230 0.09 1.80 13.35
N ASP A 231 -0.50 2.59 12.46
CA ASP A 231 -1.51 3.59 12.81
C ASP A 231 -2.91 2.97 12.69
N ILE A 232 -3.60 2.88 13.81
CA ILE A 232 -4.95 2.32 13.87
C ILE A 232 -5.96 3.47 13.95
N SER A 233 -6.93 3.47 13.06
CA SER A 233 -8.10 4.33 13.15
C SER A 233 -9.37 3.49 13.31
N VAL A 234 -10.17 3.84 14.31
CA VAL A 234 -11.44 3.19 14.61
C VAL A 234 -12.55 4.22 14.43
N ILE A 235 -13.46 3.96 13.51
CA ILE A 235 -14.57 4.87 13.20
C ILE A 235 -15.85 4.27 13.77
N ARG A 236 -16.48 5.00 14.70
CA ARG A 236 -17.77 4.62 15.28
C ARG A 236 -18.89 4.75 14.27
N HIS A 237 -19.89 3.90 14.41
CA HIS A 237 -21.11 4.05 13.62
C HIS A 237 -21.85 5.32 14.05
N GLY A 238 -22.23 6.12 13.09
CA GLY A 238 -22.95 7.37 13.31
C GLY A 238 -24.01 7.61 12.22
N GLY A 239 -24.81 8.65 12.39
CA GLY A 239 -25.83 9.05 11.43
C GLY A 239 -25.25 9.80 10.21
N TYR A 240 -26.14 10.43 9.43
CA TYR A 240 -25.76 11.13 8.20
C TYR A 240 -24.83 12.34 8.45
N ARG A 241 -25.00 13.03 9.58
CA ARG A 241 -24.16 14.18 9.93
C ARG A 241 -22.72 13.76 10.19
N GLU A 242 -22.55 12.65 10.88
CA GLU A 242 -21.26 12.03 11.19
C GLU A 242 -20.57 11.56 9.91
N LEU A 243 -21.31 10.99 8.94
CA LEU A 243 -20.78 10.66 7.63
C LEU A 243 -20.15 11.86 6.94
N VAL A 244 -20.86 12.99 6.90
CA VAL A 244 -20.36 14.22 6.27
C VAL A 244 -19.10 14.73 6.99
N THR A 245 -19.06 14.64 8.32
CA THR A 245 -17.90 15.03 9.13
C THR A 245 -16.70 14.13 8.86
N VAL A 246 -16.90 12.81 8.86
CA VAL A 246 -15.87 11.82 8.53
C VAL A 246 -15.38 12.01 7.08
N ALA A 247 -16.28 12.19 6.11
CA ALA A 247 -15.90 12.40 4.71
C ALA A 247 -15.11 13.70 4.48
N ARG A 248 -15.46 14.77 5.21
CA ARG A 248 -14.69 16.03 5.21
C ARG A 248 -13.34 15.86 5.90
N GLY A 249 -13.31 15.14 7.02
CA GLY A 249 -12.07 14.82 7.76
C GLY A 249 -11.07 14.07 6.89
N PHE A 250 -11.54 13.06 6.15
CA PHE A 250 -10.70 12.34 5.17
C PHE A 250 -10.16 13.26 4.08
N ARG A 251 -11.00 14.13 3.52
CA ARG A 251 -10.58 15.03 2.44
C ARG A 251 -9.58 16.09 2.87
N ASN A 252 -9.65 16.53 4.11
CA ASN A 252 -8.82 17.61 4.65
C ASN A 252 -7.66 17.12 5.52
N GLY A 253 -7.47 15.78 5.68
CA GLY A 253 -6.47 15.21 6.58
C GLY A 253 -6.72 15.46 8.08
N ASN A 254 -7.92 15.87 8.47
CA ASN A 254 -8.30 16.28 9.84
C ASN A 254 -9.26 15.28 10.52
N LEU A 255 -9.17 13.99 10.16
CA LEU A 255 -10.01 12.98 10.80
C LEU A 255 -9.71 12.81 12.29
N LEU A 256 -8.47 13.12 12.70
CA LEU A 256 -7.99 13.09 14.10
C LEU A 256 -8.77 14.00 15.06
N ASN A 257 -9.47 15.01 14.55
CA ASN A 257 -10.18 16.01 15.36
C ASN A 257 -11.70 15.78 15.44
N THR A 258 -12.16 14.55 15.24
CA THR A 258 -13.59 14.22 15.33
C THR A 258 -13.87 13.28 16.50
N ASP A 259 -14.91 13.57 17.29
CA ASP A 259 -15.40 12.70 18.40
C ASP A 259 -15.86 11.29 17.91
N GLN A 260 -15.84 11.06 16.60
CA GLN A 260 -16.30 9.83 15.95
C GLN A 260 -15.19 8.83 15.66
N ALA A 261 -13.92 9.20 15.89
CA ALA A 261 -12.80 8.36 15.60
C ALA A 261 -11.82 8.29 16.76
N ASP A 262 -11.37 7.09 17.10
CA ASP A 262 -10.25 6.87 18.00
C ASP A 262 -9.01 6.46 17.19
N PHE A 263 -7.85 6.83 17.71
CA PHE A 263 -6.57 6.56 17.06
C PHE A 263 -5.62 5.94 18.07
N PHE A 264 -4.90 4.92 17.59
CA PHE A 264 -3.85 4.24 18.35
C PHE A 264 -2.63 4.09 17.47
N ARG A 265 -1.47 4.10 18.08
CA ARG A 265 -0.20 3.74 17.44
C ARG A 265 0.42 2.61 18.23
N THR A 266 0.66 1.47 17.58
CA THR A 266 1.17 0.27 18.23
C THR A 266 1.95 -0.60 17.24
N ARG A 267 2.73 -1.55 17.77
CA ARG A 267 3.42 -2.53 16.93
C ARG A 267 2.55 -3.74 16.60
N ARG A 268 1.56 -4.03 17.46
CA ARG A 268 0.73 -5.21 17.34
C ARG A 268 -0.67 -4.98 17.89
N VAL A 269 -1.67 -5.42 17.14
CA VAL A 269 -3.07 -5.41 17.58
C VAL A 269 -3.77 -6.70 17.19
N ARG A 270 -4.57 -7.23 18.08
CA ARG A 270 -5.54 -8.30 17.79
C ARG A 270 -6.91 -7.68 17.68
N VAL A 271 -7.59 -7.97 16.57
CA VAL A 271 -8.95 -7.47 16.30
C VAL A 271 -9.92 -8.65 16.27
N GLU A 272 -10.90 -8.61 17.16
CA GLU A 272 -12.01 -9.57 17.24
C GLU A 272 -13.31 -8.83 16.92
N THR A 273 -14.22 -9.45 16.15
CA THR A 273 -15.51 -8.83 15.80
C THR A 273 -16.68 -9.77 15.91
N THR A 274 -17.85 -9.21 16.18
CA THR A 274 -19.13 -9.91 16.12
C THR A 274 -20.12 -9.10 15.27
N PRO A 275 -20.59 -9.64 14.14
CA PRO A 275 -20.22 -10.93 13.55
C PRO A 275 -18.76 -10.95 13.03
N LYS A 276 -18.25 -12.12 12.66
CA LYS A 276 -16.96 -12.21 11.95
C LYS A 276 -17.00 -11.37 10.69
N MET A 277 -16.01 -10.49 10.53
CA MET A 277 -15.92 -9.54 9.42
C MET A 277 -14.78 -9.92 8.47
N PRO A 278 -14.97 -9.69 7.16
CA PRO A 278 -13.88 -9.84 6.21
C PRO A 278 -12.80 -8.77 6.45
N VAL A 279 -11.55 -9.17 6.30
CA VAL A 279 -10.37 -8.29 6.35
C VAL A 279 -9.91 -8.03 4.92
N ASN A 280 -9.90 -6.77 4.55
CA ASN A 280 -9.37 -6.30 3.29
C ASN A 280 -7.94 -5.82 3.50
N ILE A 281 -7.00 -6.33 2.70
CA ILE A 281 -5.58 -5.97 2.71
C ILE A 281 -5.25 -5.36 1.35
N ASP A 282 -4.85 -4.10 1.33
CA ASP A 282 -4.48 -3.33 0.12
C ASP A 282 -5.47 -3.47 -1.06
N GLY A 283 -6.75 -3.68 -0.76
CA GLY A 283 -7.82 -3.81 -1.77
C GLY A 283 -8.32 -5.24 -2.00
N GLU A 284 -7.70 -6.25 -1.42
CA GLU A 284 -8.08 -7.66 -1.57
C GLU A 284 -8.64 -8.24 -0.27
N LEU A 285 -9.67 -9.09 -0.37
CA LEU A 285 -10.26 -9.79 0.77
C LEU A 285 -9.50 -11.09 1.02
N VAL A 286 -8.65 -11.12 2.04
CA VAL A 286 -7.73 -12.25 2.24
C VAL A 286 -8.00 -13.06 3.51
N ALA A 287 -8.71 -12.50 4.50
CA ALA A 287 -8.92 -13.11 5.79
C ALA A 287 -10.27 -12.73 6.40
N HIS A 288 -10.56 -13.26 7.57
CA HIS A 288 -11.68 -12.87 8.44
C HIS A 288 -11.18 -12.71 9.87
N THR A 289 -11.87 -11.87 10.64
CA THR A 289 -11.64 -11.76 12.09
C THR A 289 -12.01 -13.07 12.82
N PRO A 290 -11.35 -13.41 13.94
CA PRO A 290 -10.30 -12.63 14.60
C PRO A 290 -9.00 -12.60 13.80
N GLN A 291 -8.29 -11.47 13.85
CA GLN A 291 -7.05 -11.30 13.11
C GLN A 291 -5.99 -10.60 13.97
N ASP A 292 -4.77 -11.12 13.93
CA ASP A 292 -3.58 -10.49 14.48
C ASP A 292 -2.90 -9.68 13.40
N LEU A 293 -2.65 -8.41 13.70
CA LEU A 293 -1.97 -7.46 12.81
C LEU A 293 -0.73 -6.92 13.52
N SER A 294 0.40 -6.89 12.83
CA SER A 294 1.65 -6.41 13.39
C SER A 294 2.50 -5.70 12.35
N VAL A 295 3.49 -4.93 12.81
CA VAL A 295 4.52 -4.39 11.93
C VAL A 295 5.63 -5.41 11.73
N ALA A 296 6.03 -5.62 10.49
CA ALA A 296 7.24 -6.34 10.10
C ALA A 296 8.32 -5.31 9.78
N ARG A 297 9.30 -5.19 10.70
CA ARG A 297 10.31 -4.15 10.66
C ARG A 297 11.37 -4.44 9.60
N ASN A 298 11.83 -3.38 8.90
CA ASN A 298 12.86 -3.46 7.87
C ASN A 298 12.58 -4.60 6.89
N ALA A 299 11.32 -4.74 6.50
CA ALA A 299 10.86 -5.91 5.75
C ALA A 299 11.06 -5.78 4.24
N LEU A 300 11.23 -4.56 3.72
CA LEU A 300 11.34 -4.34 2.29
C LEU A 300 12.41 -3.29 1.97
N HIS A 301 13.38 -3.65 1.13
CA HIS A 301 14.32 -2.70 0.54
C HIS A 301 13.68 -1.99 -0.64
N VAL A 302 13.67 -0.66 -0.65
CA VAL A 302 13.08 0.14 -1.74
C VAL A 302 14.01 1.25 -2.19
N ILE A 303 13.91 1.61 -3.47
CA ILE A 303 14.63 2.76 -4.02
C ILE A 303 13.74 4.00 -3.92
N VAL A 304 14.25 5.03 -3.25
CA VAL A 304 13.56 6.31 -3.05
C VAL A 304 14.39 7.48 -3.57
N PRO A 305 13.79 8.66 -3.79
CA PRO A 305 14.56 9.87 -4.07
C PRO A 305 15.59 10.15 -2.97
N ARG A 306 16.75 10.70 -3.32
CA ARG A 306 17.80 11.03 -2.32
C ARG A 306 17.33 11.98 -1.23
N THR A 307 16.36 12.83 -1.57
CA THR A 307 15.75 13.79 -0.64
C THR A 307 14.70 13.19 0.27
N TRP A 308 14.33 11.92 0.04
CA TRP A 308 13.32 11.26 0.86
C TRP A 308 13.76 11.16 2.32
N VAL A 309 12.84 11.52 3.22
CA VAL A 309 12.94 11.36 4.67
C VAL A 309 11.60 10.83 5.13
N ASP A 310 11.61 9.81 5.98
CA ASP A 310 10.38 9.21 6.49
C ASP A 310 9.55 10.21 7.31
N GLY A 311 8.23 10.11 7.20
CA GLY A 311 7.28 10.94 7.96
C GLY A 311 7.23 12.44 7.57
N ARG A 312 7.86 12.88 6.47
CA ARG A 312 7.89 14.27 6.03
C ARG A 312 7.28 14.51 4.66
#